data_db6eb71a1fbcd20709f49abd0da724b0
#
_entry.id   db6eb71a1fbcd20709f49abd0da724b0
#
_cell.length_a   1.000
_cell.length_b   1.000
_cell.length_c   1.000
_cell.angle_alpha   90.00
_cell.angle_beta   90.00
_cell.angle_gamma   90.00
#
_symmetry.space_group_name_H-M   'P 1'
#
loop_
_entity.id
_entity.type
_entity.pdbx_description
1 polymer ?
#
loop_
_entity_poly.entity_id
_entity_poly.type
_entity_poly.pdbx_seq_one_letter_code
_entity_poly.pdbx_strand_id
1 'polypeptide(L)'
;MTGGASGSGGSAGGSGGGAGGPPSTEKFSFFVTSMASMLELAKARDTAATVGFGGDLSYGETGAGAGLKGADKICAAIAEKGMAGNNKRWRAFLSVTAGEDGKPVNAIDRIGNGPWYDRTGRVVAMNLDGLKTTRPSGGDAGIAVDLPNEFGVPNHQPNPNQDEVDNHDTMTGSDKTGKLASPNLGATCNDWTSKVGTTGKPGCGHSWPRSANQSWISEHNAGGCAPGVNIFGQGGPQPGDLTVGAGGGYGGIYCFSLDP
;
A
#
# COMPACT_ATOMS: atom_id res chain seq x y z
N MET A 1 8.94 -77.89 21.55
CA MET A 1 8.84 -77.77 20.08
C MET A 1 8.16 -76.45 19.83
N THR A 2 8.79 -75.51 19.71
CA THR A 2 9.20 -74.31 19.01
C THR A 2 8.32 -74.04 17.78
N GLY A 3 7.52 -72.97 17.86
CA GLY A 3 6.81 -72.38 16.75
C GLY A 3 7.00 -70.87 16.78
N GLY A 4 7.85 -70.37 15.89
CA GLY A 4 8.08 -68.95 15.70
C GLY A 4 7.02 -68.31 14.84
N ALA A 5 6.52 -67.19 15.27
CA ALA A 5 5.70 -66.29 14.51
C ALA A 5 6.45 -65.05 14.10
N SER A 6 6.64 -64.83 12.81
CA SER A 6 7.21 -63.69 12.19
C SER A 6 6.16 -62.57 12.11
N GLY A 7 6.39 -61.47 12.81
CA GLY A 7 5.62 -60.24 12.70
C GLY A 7 6.17 -59.33 11.60
N SER A 8 5.38 -59.02 10.61
CA SER A 8 5.65 -58.00 9.61
C SER A 8 5.31 -56.61 10.16
N GLY A 9 6.35 -55.79 10.38
CA GLY A 9 6.19 -54.39 10.74
C GLY A 9 5.76 -53.55 9.55
N GLY A 10 4.55 -52.97 9.62
CA GLY A 10 4.09 -51.97 8.67
C GLY A 10 4.75 -50.59 9.02
N SER A 11 5.52 -50.07 8.09
CA SER A 11 6.04 -48.68 8.15
C SER A 11 4.90 -47.74 7.83
N ALA A 12 4.42 -47.03 8.84
CA ALA A 12 3.57 -45.85 8.65
C ALA A 12 4.42 -44.70 8.10
N GLY A 13 4.21 -44.39 6.85
CA GLY A 13 4.78 -43.20 6.22
C GLY A 13 4.16 -41.94 6.83
N GLY A 14 4.90 -41.30 7.70
CA GLY A 14 4.56 -39.96 8.17
C GLY A 14 4.77 -38.96 7.04
N SER A 15 3.70 -38.40 6.50
CA SER A 15 3.73 -37.22 5.68
C SER A 15 4.14 -36.05 6.56
N GLY A 16 5.44 -35.74 6.54
CA GLY A 16 5.99 -34.55 7.15
C GLY A 16 5.47 -33.32 6.41
N GLY A 17 4.48 -32.65 7.01
CA GLY A 17 4.16 -31.29 6.64
C GLY A 17 5.40 -30.43 6.86
N GLY A 18 6.01 -30.01 5.76
CA GLY A 18 7.12 -29.07 5.80
C GLY A 18 6.68 -27.82 6.54
N ALA A 19 7.22 -27.60 7.74
CA ALA A 19 7.16 -26.32 8.39
C ALA A 19 7.81 -25.32 7.40
N GLY A 20 6.98 -24.43 6.84
CA GLY A 20 7.46 -23.33 6.01
C GLY A 20 8.56 -22.61 6.78
N GLY A 21 9.75 -22.52 6.21
CA GLY A 21 10.84 -21.74 6.75
C GLY A 21 10.38 -20.30 7.03
N PRO A 22 11.07 -19.56 7.90
CA PRO A 22 10.75 -18.16 8.15
C PRO A 22 10.66 -17.44 6.81
N PRO A 23 9.68 -16.52 6.63
CA PRO A 23 9.48 -15.82 5.36
C PRO A 23 10.79 -15.18 4.91
N SER A 24 11.17 -15.42 3.64
CA SER A 24 12.38 -14.86 3.06
C SER A 24 12.28 -13.33 3.09
N THR A 25 13.11 -12.69 3.90
CA THR A 25 13.18 -11.25 4.04
C THR A 25 13.79 -10.57 2.82
N GLU A 26 14.58 -11.32 2.05
CA GLU A 26 15.37 -10.79 0.93
C GLU A 26 14.53 -10.25 -0.21
N LYS A 27 13.33 -10.80 -0.43
CA LYS A 27 12.47 -10.44 -1.57
C LYS A 27 11.41 -9.39 -1.27
N PHE A 28 11.18 -9.01 -0.01
CA PHE A 28 10.15 -8.03 0.34
C PHE A 28 10.37 -6.71 -0.40
N SER A 29 9.48 -6.38 -1.32
CA SER A 29 9.62 -5.23 -2.22
C SER A 29 8.31 -4.53 -2.59
N PHE A 30 7.18 -4.94 -1.98
CA PHE A 30 5.88 -4.29 -2.17
C PHE A 30 5.01 -4.39 -0.91
N PHE A 31 4.26 -3.31 -0.64
CA PHE A 31 3.14 -3.32 0.31
C PHE A 31 2.21 -2.11 0.10
N VAL A 32 0.99 -2.20 0.67
CA VAL A 32 0.10 -1.07 0.94
C VAL A 32 0.38 -0.61 2.37
N THR A 33 0.57 0.67 2.62
CA THR A 33 0.76 1.16 4.00
C THR A 33 -0.49 0.88 4.83
N SER A 34 -0.37 0.22 5.99
CA SER A 34 -1.51 0.01 6.86
C SER A 34 -1.98 1.31 7.52
N MET A 35 -3.27 1.37 7.85
CA MET A 35 -3.84 2.52 8.58
C MET A 35 -3.12 2.73 9.93
N ALA A 36 -2.85 1.65 10.66
CA ALA A 36 -2.17 1.72 11.96
C ALA A 36 -0.78 2.35 11.85
N SER A 37 0.02 1.95 10.84
CA SER A 37 1.36 2.51 10.63
C SER A 37 1.33 3.95 10.15
N MET A 38 0.38 4.32 9.27
CA MET A 38 0.20 5.71 8.84
C MET A 38 -0.17 6.61 10.03
N LEU A 39 -1.08 6.17 10.89
CA LEU A 39 -1.49 6.93 12.07
C LEU A 39 -0.36 7.07 13.09
N GLU A 40 0.39 6.00 13.36
CA GLU A 40 1.52 6.03 14.29
C GLU A 40 2.61 7.00 13.82
N LEU A 41 2.98 6.96 12.54
CA LEU A 41 3.97 7.89 11.98
C LEU A 41 3.46 9.34 11.99
N ALA A 42 2.18 9.57 11.70
CA ALA A 42 1.59 10.91 11.79
C ALA A 42 1.64 11.45 13.21
N LYS A 43 1.28 10.63 14.22
CA LYS A 43 1.36 10.99 15.65
C LYS A 43 2.78 11.26 16.12
N ALA A 44 3.77 10.55 15.60
CA ALA A 44 5.17 10.79 15.92
C ALA A 44 5.67 12.17 15.42
N ARG A 45 5.02 12.72 14.39
CA ARG A 45 5.32 14.05 13.83
C ARG A 45 4.47 15.16 14.44
N ASP A 46 3.22 14.85 14.73
CA ASP A 46 2.25 15.76 15.32
C ASP A 46 1.41 14.98 16.32
N THR A 47 1.66 15.19 17.61
CA THR A 47 0.97 14.48 18.70
C THR A 47 -0.55 14.69 18.70
N ALA A 48 -1.02 15.76 18.05
CA ALA A 48 -2.44 16.03 17.85
C ALA A 48 -3.05 15.27 16.65
N ALA A 49 -2.22 14.60 15.81
CA ALA A 49 -2.73 13.84 14.68
C ALA A 49 -3.59 12.66 15.16
N THR A 50 -4.82 12.59 14.67
CA THR A 50 -5.78 11.55 15.05
C THR A 50 -6.10 10.59 13.90
N VAL A 51 -5.85 11.00 12.64
CA VAL A 51 -6.34 10.33 11.43
C VAL A 51 -5.35 10.32 10.26
N GLY A 52 -4.05 10.23 10.52
CA GLY A 52 -3.01 10.13 9.49
C GLY A 52 -2.56 11.49 8.93
N PHE A 53 -1.92 11.47 7.77
CA PHE A 53 -1.26 12.63 7.15
C PHE A 53 -2.21 13.47 6.27
N GLY A 54 -3.31 12.90 5.78
CA GLY A 54 -4.07 13.50 4.70
C GLY A 54 -3.26 13.49 3.40
N GLY A 55 -3.42 14.53 2.59
CA GLY A 55 -2.66 14.71 1.36
C GLY A 55 -1.28 15.36 1.55
N ASP A 56 -0.86 15.70 2.78
CA ASP A 56 0.49 16.19 3.07
C ASP A 56 1.40 15.03 3.46
N LEU A 57 2.09 14.48 2.48
CA LEU A 57 3.06 13.40 2.65
C LEU A 57 4.50 13.91 2.73
N SER A 58 4.73 15.20 2.87
CA SER A 58 6.07 15.80 2.89
C SER A 58 6.96 15.25 4.01
N TYR A 59 6.37 14.78 5.10
CA TYR A 59 7.07 14.11 6.22
C TYR A 59 8.30 14.90 6.73
N GLY A 60 8.18 16.22 6.71
CA GLY A 60 9.23 17.16 7.13
C GLY A 60 10.21 17.58 6.03
N GLU A 61 10.06 17.06 4.82
CA GLU A 61 10.78 17.56 3.65
C GLU A 61 10.24 18.93 3.22
N THR A 62 11.08 19.73 2.60
CA THR A 62 10.76 21.05 2.09
C THR A 62 11.33 21.27 0.69
N GLY A 63 10.83 22.29 -0.02
CA GLY A 63 11.30 22.64 -1.36
C GLY A 63 10.79 21.70 -2.46
N ALA A 64 11.47 21.73 -3.60
CA ALA A 64 11.06 20.98 -4.78
C ALA A 64 11.02 19.45 -4.51
N GLY A 65 9.91 18.82 -4.90
CA GLY A 65 9.69 17.38 -4.73
C GLY A 65 9.47 16.93 -3.29
N ALA A 66 9.19 17.84 -2.34
CA ALA A 66 9.02 17.53 -0.92
C ALA A 66 8.00 16.41 -0.66
N GLY A 67 6.85 16.44 -1.33
CA GLY A 67 5.82 15.41 -1.17
C GLY A 67 6.29 14.02 -1.55
N LEU A 68 7.01 13.87 -2.67
CA LEU A 68 7.57 12.57 -3.08
C LEU A 68 8.69 12.09 -2.14
N LYS A 69 9.61 12.99 -1.75
CA LYS A 69 10.69 12.65 -0.82
C LYS A 69 10.15 12.19 0.53
N GLY A 70 9.16 12.90 1.04
CA GLY A 70 8.52 12.55 2.31
C GLY A 70 7.75 11.24 2.21
N ALA A 71 6.99 11.02 1.14
CA ALA A 71 6.28 9.77 0.91
C ALA A 71 7.24 8.57 0.79
N ASP A 72 8.41 8.75 0.16
CA ASP A 72 9.46 7.71 0.11
C ASP A 72 10.01 7.39 1.50
N LYS A 73 10.20 8.41 2.35
CA LYS A 73 10.59 8.21 3.77
C LYS A 73 9.51 7.51 4.58
N ILE A 74 8.23 7.83 4.35
CA ILE A 74 7.10 7.10 4.96
C ILE A 74 7.15 5.63 4.55
N CYS A 75 7.34 5.34 3.26
CA CYS A 75 7.49 3.97 2.77
C CYS A 75 8.65 3.23 3.46
N ALA A 76 9.83 3.85 3.55
CA ALA A 76 11.00 3.27 4.21
C ALA A 76 10.75 3.01 5.71
N ALA A 77 10.15 3.96 6.42
CA ALA A 77 9.84 3.83 7.84
C ALA A 77 8.81 2.72 8.12
N ILE A 78 7.82 2.56 7.25
CA ILE A 78 6.81 1.49 7.37
C ILE A 78 7.40 0.13 6.96
N ALA A 79 8.24 0.09 5.92
CA ALA A 79 8.96 -1.13 5.55
C ALA A 79 9.84 -1.65 6.71
N GLU A 80 10.49 -0.76 7.48
CA GLU A 80 11.26 -1.12 8.66
C GLU A 80 10.39 -1.74 9.76
N LYS A 81 9.12 -1.32 9.91
CA LYS A 81 8.16 -1.96 10.82
C LYS A 81 7.79 -3.37 10.35
N GLY A 82 7.56 -3.54 9.05
CA GLY A 82 7.27 -4.85 8.46
C GLY A 82 8.44 -5.80 8.51
N MET A 83 9.67 -5.26 8.42
CA MET A 83 10.92 -6.02 8.38
C MET A 83 12.06 -5.20 8.97
N ALA A 84 12.36 -5.42 10.24
CA ALA A 84 13.45 -4.75 10.93
C ALA A 84 14.82 -5.03 10.26
N GLY A 85 15.64 -3.99 10.15
CA GLY A 85 16.91 -4.03 9.44
C GLY A 85 16.79 -3.99 7.91
N ASN A 86 15.66 -3.51 7.42
CA ASN A 86 15.41 -3.34 5.99
C ASN A 86 16.14 -2.11 5.45
N ASN A 87 17.25 -2.34 4.75
CA ASN A 87 18.08 -1.28 4.16
C ASN A 87 17.76 -0.99 2.69
N LYS A 88 16.60 -1.42 2.19
CA LYS A 88 16.19 -1.23 0.80
C LYS A 88 15.77 0.21 0.53
N ARG A 89 15.93 0.63 -0.73
CA ARG A 89 15.46 1.94 -1.21
C ARG A 89 13.99 1.86 -1.59
N TRP A 90 13.14 2.50 -0.83
CA TRP A 90 11.69 2.49 -1.05
C TRP A 90 11.21 3.72 -1.81
N ARG A 91 10.17 3.52 -2.63
CA ARG A 91 9.48 4.55 -3.39
C ARG A 91 7.97 4.43 -3.20
N ALA A 92 7.34 5.56 -2.94
CA ALA A 92 5.89 5.65 -3.00
C ALA A 92 5.42 5.66 -4.46
N PHE A 93 4.37 4.92 -4.77
CA PHE A 93 3.74 4.90 -6.09
C PHE A 93 2.82 6.12 -6.24
N LEU A 94 3.42 7.28 -6.44
CA LEU A 94 2.74 8.56 -6.53
C LEU A 94 3.21 9.33 -7.76
N SER A 95 2.25 9.93 -8.49
CA SER A 95 2.54 10.90 -9.55
C SER A 95 2.46 12.32 -9.01
N VAL A 96 3.23 13.24 -9.59
CA VAL A 96 3.23 14.68 -9.27
C VAL A 96 3.31 15.52 -10.54
N THR A 97 2.84 16.75 -10.46
CA THR A 97 2.93 17.72 -11.57
C THR A 97 4.33 18.31 -11.69
N ALA A 98 5.07 18.39 -10.56
CA ALA A 98 6.46 18.87 -10.53
C ALA A 98 7.30 18.09 -9.50
N GLY A 99 8.29 17.35 -9.98
CA GLY A 99 9.32 16.70 -9.17
C GLY A 99 10.43 17.68 -8.74
N GLU A 100 11.60 17.13 -8.37
CA GLU A 100 12.76 17.93 -7.95
C GLU A 100 13.31 18.83 -9.06
N ASP A 101 13.21 18.41 -10.31
CA ASP A 101 13.65 19.15 -11.50
C ASP A 101 12.55 20.04 -12.09
N GLY A 102 11.41 20.16 -11.40
CA GLY A 102 10.25 20.93 -11.84
C GLY A 102 9.43 20.28 -12.96
N LYS A 103 9.72 19.02 -13.32
CA LYS A 103 8.99 18.30 -14.36
C LYS A 103 7.98 17.31 -13.76
N PRO A 104 6.94 16.96 -14.51
CA PRO A 104 6.02 15.90 -14.10
C PRO A 104 6.75 14.57 -13.86
N VAL A 105 6.34 13.86 -12.81
CA VAL A 105 6.83 12.53 -12.48
C VAL A 105 5.67 11.55 -12.48
N ASN A 106 5.81 10.44 -13.19
CA ASN A 106 4.83 9.36 -13.20
C ASN A 106 5.17 8.32 -12.13
N ALA A 107 4.19 7.83 -11.42
CA ALA A 107 4.37 6.80 -10.39
C ALA A 107 5.04 5.54 -10.95
N ILE A 108 4.63 5.09 -12.15
CA ILE A 108 5.13 3.87 -12.78
C ILE A 108 6.63 3.95 -13.14
N ASP A 109 7.15 5.15 -13.39
CA ASP A 109 8.56 5.35 -13.76
C ASP A 109 9.49 5.38 -12.53
N ARG A 110 8.92 5.36 -11.31
CA ARG A 110 9.67 5.49 -10.04
C ARG A 110 10.03 4.15 -9.40
N ILE A 111 9.39 3.07 -9.77
CA ILE A 111 9.38 1.81 -9.01
C ILE A 111 10.30 0.70 -9.54
N GLY A 112 11.05 0.96 -10.61
CA GLY A 112 11.89 -0.07 -11.25
C GLY A 112 11.10 -1.01 -12.17
N ASN A 113 11.64 -2.20 -12.41
CA ASN A 113 11.11 -3.13 -13.42
C ASN A 113 10.56 -4.45 -12.84
N GLY A 114 10.68 -4.67 -11.52
CA GLY A 114 10.28 -5.91 -10.85
C GLY A 114 11.36 -7.00 -10.88
N PRO A 115 11.06 -8.22 -10.48
CA PRO A 115 9.79 -8.63 -9.87
C PRO A 115 9.57 -8.04 -8.47
N TRP A 116 8.30 -7.93 -8.05
CA TRP A 116 7.95 -7.45 -6.70
C TRP A 116 7.26 -8.53 -5.89
N TYR A 117 7.56 -8.54 -4.60
CA TYR A 117 7.12 -9.54 -3.64
C TYR A 117 6.55 -8.88 -2.39
N ASP A 118 5.53 -9.46 -1.82
CA ASP A 118 5.02 -9.04 -0.52
C ASP A 118 5.94 -9.46 0.64
N ARG A 119 5.56 -9.11 1.86
CA ARG A 119 6.32 -9.43 3.08
C ARG A 119 6.50 -10.92 3.33
N THR A 120 5.64 -11.77 2.78
CA THR A 120 5.69 -13.23 2.91
C THR A 120 6.40 -13.93 1.75
N GLY A 121 6.88 -13.15 0.76
CA GLY A 121 7.58 -13.66 -0.40
C GLY A 121 6.67 -14.10 -1.54
N ARG A 122 5.37 -13.80 -1.49
CA ARG A 122 4.45 -14.05 -2.61
C ARG A 122 4.68 -13.03 -3.71
N VAL A 123 4.61 -13.49 -4.96
CA VAL A 123 4.79 -12.60 -6.13
C VAL A 123 3.59 -11.67 -6.28
N VAL A 124 3.84 -10.37 -6.32
CA VAL A 124 2.84 -9.35 -6.66
C VAL A 124 2.71 -9.19 -8.16
N ALA A 125 3.83 -8.97 -8.85
CA ALA A 125 3.93 -8.95 -10.29
C ALA A 125 5.38 -9.23 -10.72
N MET A 126 5.56 -9.83 -11.88
CA MET A 126 6.89 -10.17 -12.40
C MET A 126 7.55 -8.98 -13.09
N ASN A 127 6.77 -8.03 -13.60
CA ASN A 127 7.25 -6.88 -14.37
C ASN A 127 6.18 -5.77 -14.44
N LEU A 128 6.52 -4.65 -15.09
CA LEU A 128 5.62 -3.51 -15.26
C LEU A 128 4.32 -3.86 -16.02
N ASP A 129 4.36 -4.78 -16.95
CA ASP A 129 3.16 -5.15 -17.73
C ASP A 129 2.14 -5.85 -16.83
N GLY A 130 2.61 -6.68 -15.88
CA GLY A 130 1.76 -7.27 -14.85
C GLY A 130 1.13 -6.24 -13.91
N LEU A 131 1.78 -5.10 -13.68
CA LEU A 131 1.23 -4.01 -12.86
C LEU A 131 0.22 -3.13 -13.62
N LYS A 132 0.38 -2.94 -14.93
CA LYS A 132 -0.48 -2.08 -15.76
C LYS A 132 -1.83 -2.71 -16.11
N THR A 133 -2.27 -3.70 -15.37
CA THR A 133 -3.56 -4.34 -15.51
C THR A 133 -4.54 -3.82 -14.45
N THR A 134 -5.82 -4.11 -14.59
CA THR A 134 -6.86 -3.67 -13.62
C THR A 134 -6.53 -4.08 -12.19
N ARG A 135 -6.01 -5.30 -12.00
CA ARG A 135 -5.38 -5.80 -10.77
C ARG A 135 -4.01 -6.34 -11.13
N PRO A 136 -3.01 -6.34 -10.23
CA PRO A 136 -1.72 -6.96 -10.53
C PRO A 136 -1.90 -8.39 -11.05
N SER A 137 -1.15 -8.76 -12.07
CA SER A 137 -1.28 -10.05 -12.74
C SER A 137 0.08 -10.75 -12.92
N GLY A 138 0.04 -12.06 -13.18
CA GLY A 138 1.26 -12.86 -13.30
C GLY A 138 1.93 -13.20 -11.97
N GLY A 139 1.26 -12.92 -10.85
CA GLY A 139 1.69 -13.23 -9.49
C GLY A 139 0.69 -14.10 -8.74
N ASP A 140 0.71 -14.02 -7.42
CA ASP A 140 -0.20 -14.76 -6.53
C ASP A 140 -1.65 -14.24 -6.68
N ALA A 141 -2.59 -15.15 -6.91
CA ALA A 141 -3.99 -14.79 -7.14
C ALA A 141 -4.65 -14.11 -5.93
N GLY A 142 -4.24 -14.47 -4.71
CA GLY A 142 -4.76 -13.84 -3.48
C GLY A 142 -4.34 -12.38 -3.37
N ILE A 143 -3.12 -12.04 -3.84
CA ILE A 143 -2.65 -10.65 -3.90
C ILE A 143 -3.47 -9.84 -4.90
N ALA A 144 -3.78 -10.39 -6.07
CA ALA A 144 -4.60 -9.69 -7.05
C ALA A 144 -5.99 -9.30 -6.49
N VAL A 145 -6.55 -10.11 -5.59
CA VAL A 145 -7.84 -9.83 -4.92
C VAL A 145 -7.70 -8.78 -3.82
N ASP A 146 -6.63 -8.87 -3.01
CA ASP A 146 -6.44 -7.96 -1.87
C ASP A 146 -4.95 -7.71 -1.64
N LEU A 147 -4.51 -6.49 -1.97
CA LEU A 147 -3.11 -6.11 -1.87
C LEU A 147 -2.68 -6.06 -0.40
N PRO A 148 -1.57 -6.75 -0.05
CA PRO A 148 -1.16 -6.88 1.34
C PRO A 148 -0.45 -5.64 1.87
N ASN A 149 -0.58 -5.42 3.17
CA ASN A 149 0.16 -4.40 3.91
C ASN A 149 1.61 -4.84 4.21
N GLU A 150 2.36 -4.00 4.94
CA GLU A 150 3.76 -4.23 5.30
C GLU A 150 4.02 -5.49 6.14
N PHE A 151 2.99 -6.10 6.69
CA PHE A 151 3.07 -7.38 7.43
C PHE A 151 2.70 -8.60 6.57
N GLY A 152 2.38 -8.39 5.29
CA GLY A 152 1.90 -9.45 4.39
C GLY A 152 0.45 -9.86 4.64
N VAL A 153 -0.29 -9.06 5.41
CA VAL A 153 -1.72 -9.25 5.70
C VAL A 153 -2.54 -8.52 4.64
N PRO A 154 -3.62 -9.11 4.10
CA PRO A 154 -4.54 -8.43 3.20
C PRO A 154 -5.00 -7.09 3.78
N ASN A 155 -5.05 -6.03 2.95
CA ASN A 155 -5.38 -4.69 3.43
C ASN A 155 -6.85 -4.56 3.87
N HIS A 156 -7.73 -5.38 3.31
CA HIS A 156 -9.14 -5.50 3.72
C HIS A 156 -9.27 -6.28 5.04
N GLN A 157 -8.70 -5.70 6.11
CA GLN A 157 -8.81 -6.28 7.45
C GLN A 157 -9.43 -5.25 8.40
N PRO A 158 -10.35 -5.65 9.28
CA PRO A 158 -10.85 -4.79 10.33
C PRO A 158 -9.68 -4.32 11.20
N ASN A 159 -9.71 -3.07 11.63
CA ASN A 159 -8.79 -2.61 12.66
C ASN A 159 -9.25 -3.20 14.00
N PRO A 160 -8.42 -3.98 14.71
CA PRO A 160 -8.83 -4.61 15.97
C PRO A 160 -9.21 -3.61 17.08
N ASN A 161 -8.82 -2.32 16.93
CA ASN A 161 -9.10 -1.26 17.90
C ASN A 161 -10.20 -0.29 17.46
N GLN A 162 -10.85 -0.55 16.35
CA GLN A 162 -11.90 0.30 15.76
C GLN A 162 -12.99 -0.57 15.16
N ASP A 163 -14.17 0.01 14.93
CA ASP A 163 -15.19 -0.61 14.11
C ASP A 163 -14.69 -0.79 12.67
N GLU A 164 -15.45 -1.49 11.88
CA GLU A 164 -15.10 -1.77 10.49
C GLU A 164 -14.68 -0.50 9.73
N VAL A 165 -13.52 -0.55 9.09
CA VAL A 165 -12.96 0.53 8.28
C VAL A 165 -13.10 0.17 6.81
N ASP A 166 -13.68 1.05 6.02
CA ASP A 166 -13.64 0.98 4.57
C ASP A 166 -12.30 1.59 4.12
N ASN A 167 -11.33 0.75 3.76
CA ASN A 167 -9.94 1.14 3.55
C ASN A 167 -9.40 0.81 2.16
N HIS A 168 -10.29 0.69 1.17
CA HIS A 168 -9.88 0.31 -0.19
C HIS A 168 -9.17 1.41 -0.96
N ASP A 169 -9.48 2.69 -0.71
CA ASP A 169 -8.88 3.81 -1.43
C ASP A 169 -7.42 4.00 -1.07
N THR A 170 -6.56 3.98 -2.07
CA THR A 170 -5.12 4.20 -1.96
C THR A 170 -4.71 5.32 -2.91
N MET A 171 -4.10 6.37 -2.39
CA MET A 171 -3.72 7.55 -3.16
C MET A 171 -2.63 7.23 -4.17
N THR A 172 -2.77 7.71 -5.41
CA THR A 172 -1.77 7.54 -6.47
C THR A 172 -1.54 8.80 -7.31
N GLY A 173 -2.59 9.63 -7.52
CA GLY A 173 -2.56 10.76 -8.46
C GLY A 173 -2.33 10.34 -9.91
N SER A 174 -2.54 9.06 -10.22
CA SER A 174 -2.19 8.44 -11.49
C SER A 174 -3.42 8.03 -12.30
N ASP A 175 -3.25 7.91 -13.61
CA ASP A 175 -4.16 7.20 -14.49
C ASP A 175 -3.97 5.67 -14.38
N LYS A 176 -4.79 4.88 -15.09
CA LYS A 176 -4.74 3.40 -15.06
C LYS A 176 -3.40 2.82 -15.57
N THR A 177 -2.56 3.61 -16.22
CA THR A 177 -1.23 3.20 -16.69
C THR A 177 -0.09 3.59 -15.73
N GLY A 178 -0.43 4.24 -14.61
CA GLY A 178 0.52 4.71 -13.61
C GLY A 178 1.21 6.03 -13.97
N LYS A 179 0.71 6.74 -15.00
CA LYS A 179 1.17 8.09 -15.36
C LYS A 179 0.36 9.14 -14.63
N LEU A 180 0.89 10.36 -14.54
CA LEU A 180 0.17 11.49 -13.98
C LEU A 180 -1.21 11.66 -14.64
N ALA A 181 -2.27 11.57 -13.84
CA ALA A 181 -3.64 11.61 -14.34
C ALA A 181 -4.07 13.00 -14.80
N SER A 182 -3.54 14.05 -14.18
CA SER A 182 -3.94 15.43 -14.43
C SER A 182 -2.82 16.41 -14.10
N PRO A 183 -2.61 17.46 -14.90
CA PRO A 183 -1.71 18.55 -14.56
C PRO A 183 -2.26 19.49 -13.45
N ASN A 184 -3.49 19.26 -12.98
CA ASN A 184 -4.08 20.05 -11.91
C ASN A 184 -3.51 19.62 -10.56
N LEU A 185 -2.88 20.55 -9.84
CA LEU A 185 -2.32 20.34 -8.51
C LEU A 185 -3.33 19.78 -7.49
N GLY A 186 -4.62 20.06 -7.66
CA GLY A 186 -5.67 19.48 -6.81
C GLY A 186 -5.80 17.98 -6.91
N ALA A 187 -5.42 17.37 -8.05
CA ALA A 187 -5.44 15.92 -8.24
C ALA A 187 -4.31 15.18 -7.49
N THR A 188 -3.36 15.91 -6.94
CA THR A 188 -2.22 15.42 -6.16
C THR A 188 -2.06 16.11 -4.81
N CYS A 189 -3.11 16.79 -4.31
CA CYS A 189 -3.04 17.58 -3.08
C CYS A 189 -1.82 18.52 -3.05
N ASN A 190 -1.64 19.30 -4.12
CA ASN A 190 -0.49 20.19 -4.30
C ASN A 190 0.84 19.42 -4.29
N ASP A 191 0.93 18.40 -5.12
CA ASP A 191 2.09 17.49 -5.18
C ASP A 191 2.45 16.88 -3.82
N TRP A 192 1.41 16.44 -3.10
CA TRP A 192 1.48 15.76 -1.79
C TRP A 192 2.09 16.63 -0.68
N THR A 193 1.80 17.94 -0.72
CA THR A 193 2.28 18.90 0.29
C THR A 193 1.13 19.66 0.98
N SER A 194 -0.13 19.28 0.76
CA SER A 194 -1.26 19.96 1.36
C SER A 194 -2.22 19.00 2.07
N LYS A 195 -2.54 19.33 3.32
CA LYS A 195 -3.62 18.71 4.11
C LYS A 195 -4.87 19.60 4.22
N VAL A 196 -4.97 20.63 3.40
CA VAL A 196 -6.16 21.50 3.37
C VAL A 196 -7.22 20.85 2.49
N GLY A 197 -8.38 20.52 3.05
CA GLY A 197 -9.42 19.74 2.37
C GLY A 197 -9.84 20.30 1.01
N THR A 198 -9.93 21.63 0.91
CA THR A 198 -10.34 22.34 -0.32
C THR A 198 -9.23 22.46 -1.38
N THR A 199 -7.99 22.01 -1.11
CA THR A 199 -6.91 22.05 -2.12
C THR A 199 -7.27 21.27 -3.37
N GLY A 200 -7.96 20.13 -3.22
CA GLY A 200 -8.39 19.32 -4.35
C GLY A 200 -8.92 17.96 -3.95
N LYS A 201 -8.99 17.07 -4.94
CA LYS A 201 -9.49 15.70 -4.81
C LYS A 201 -8.45 14.75 -5.42
N PRO A 202 -7.60 14.10 -4.60
CA PRO A 202 -6.54 13.26 -5.12
C PRO A 202 -7.09 12.00 -5.78
N GLY A 203 -6.44 11.58 -6.88
CA GLY A 203 -6.77 10.33 -7.57
C GLY A 203 -6.39 9.13 -6.72
N CYS A 204 -7.31 8.15 -6.64
CA CYS A 204 -7.15 6.90 -5.89
C CYS A 204 -7.36 5.67 -6.74
N GLY A 205 -6.62 4.60 -6.45
CA GLY A 205 -6.94 3.24 -6.83
C GLY A 205 -7.43 2.44 -5.62
N HIS A 206 -7.86 1.20 -5.83
CA HIS A 206 -8.39 0.34 -4.78
C HIS A 206 -7.41 -0.75 -4.40
N SER A 207 -6.94 -0.80 -3.16
CA SER A 207 -6.11 -1.90 -2.66
C SER A 207 -6.85 -3.24 -2.69
N TRP A 208 -8.17 -3.23 -2.49
CA TRP A 208 -9.07 -4.35 -2.73
C TRP A 208 -10.36 -3.86 -3.42
N PRO A 209 -10.94 -4.64 -4.35
CA PRO A 209 -12.10 -4.20 -5.12
C PRO A 209 -13.39 -4.45 -4.34
N ARG A 210 -14.28 -3.46 -4.26
CA ARG A 210 -15.66 -3.63 -3.77
C ARG A 210 -16.58 -4.25 -4.82
N SER A 211 -16.19 -4.14 -6.09
CA SER A 211 -16.91 -4.73 -7.22
C SER A 211 -15.92 -5.16 -8.31
N ALA A 212 -16.36 -6.01 -9.24
CA ALA A 212 -15.51 -6.47 -10.33
C ALA A 212 -14.93 -5.31 -11.15
N ASN A 213 -13.72 -5.50 -11.67
CA ASN A 213 -13.03 -4.59 -12.59
C ASN A 213 -12.57 -3.23 -11.99
N GLN A 214 -12.52 -3.10 -10.68
CA GLN A 214 -11.95 -1.90 -10.05
C GLN A 214 -10.42 -1.92 -10.09
N SER A 215 -9.86 -0.79 -10.57
CA SER A 215 -8.42 -0.64 -10.76
C SER A 215 -7.69 -0.38 -9.44
N TRP A 216 -6.54 -1.02 -9.27
CA TRP A 216 -5.66 -0.75 -8.14
C TRP A 216 -4.91 0.58 -8.27
N ILE A 217 -4.75 1.12 -9.48
CA ILE A 217 -4.00 2.36 -9.71
C ILE A 217 -4.93 3.58 -9.72
N SER A 218 -6.06 3.50 -10.44
CA SER A 218 -6.91 4.66 -10.70
C SER A 218 -8.35 4.22 -10.88
N GLU A 219 -9.19 4.54 -9.92
CA GLU A 219 -10.62 4.21 -9.95
C GLU A 219 -11.49 5.46 -9.83
N HIS A 220 -11.23 6.30 -8.84
CA HIS A 220 -11.93 7.57 -8.63
C HIS A 220 -11.04 8.57 -7.85
N ASN A 221 -11.61 9.69 -7.47
CA ASN A 221 -10.95 10.68 -6.63
C ASN A 221 -11.51 10.61 -5.20
N ALA A 222 -10.65 10.76 -4.19
CA ALA A 222 -11.08 10.97 -2.81
C ALA A 222 -11.82 12.31 -2.66
N GLY A 223 -12.53 12.48 -1.54
CA GLY A 223 -13.35 13.67 -1.29
C GLY A 223 -12.57 14.97 -1.17
N GLY A 224 -11.34 14.91 -0.65
CA GLY A 224 -10.47 16.08 -0.45
C GLY A 224 -9.10 15.70 0.09
N CYS A 225 -8.31 16.71 0.48
CA CYS A 225 -6.93 16.52 0.92
C CYS A 225 -6.76 16.51 2.44
N ALA A 226 -7.80 16.82 3.24
CA ALA A 226 -7.69 16.78 4.69
C ALA A 226 -7.48 15.35 5.20
N PRO A 227 -6.83 15.16 6.37
CA PRO A 227 -6.80 13.87 7.03
C PRO A 227 -8.20 13.37 7.34
N GLY A 228 -8.43 12.06 7.20
CA GLY A 228 -9.70 11.43 7.52
C GLY A 228 -9.63 9.93 7.31
N VAL A 229 -10.47 9.18 8.03
CA VAL A 229 -10.62 7.73 7.91
C VAL A 229 -12.10 7.41 7.75
N ASN A 230 -12.45 6.60 6.76
CA ASN A 230 -13.83 6.11 6.65
C ASN A 230 -14.03 4.97 7.66
N ILE A 231 -14.89 5.21 8.63
CA ILE A 231 -15.24 4.24 9.67
C ILE A 231 -16.73 3.97 9.59
N PHE A 232 -17.12 2.75 9.22
CA PHE A 232 -18.51 2.32 9.23
C PHE A 232 -19.08 2.32 10.65
N GLY A 233 -20.29 2.83 10.79
CA GLY A 233 -21.00 2.79 12.08
C GLY A 233 -20.61 3.87 13.08
N GLN A 234 -19.51 4.60 12.90
CA GLN A 234 -19.04 5.64 13.82
C GLN A 234 -19.19 7.08 13.29
N GLY A 235 -19.86 7.26 12.16
CA GLY A 235 -20.01 8.60 11.56
C GLY A 235 -18.70 9.19 11.03
N GLY A 236 -17.77 8.35 10.59
CA GLY A 236 -16.54 8.76 9.91
C GLY A 236 -16.81 9.50 8.60
N PRO A 237 -15.75 9.92 7.86
CA PRO A 237 -15.90 10.70 6.63
C PRO A 237 -16.89 10.06 5.65
N GLN A 238 -17.83 10.86 5.19
CA GLN A 238 -18.86 10.44 4.25
C GLN A 238 -18.52 10.88 2.82
N PRO A 239 -19.14 10.31 1.79
CA PRO A 239 -19.05 10.85 0.43
C PRO A 239 -19.40 12.34 0.44
N GLY A 240 -18.47 13.19 -0.01
CA GLY A 240 -18.63 14.66 0.02
C GLY A 240 -17.81 15.37 1.11
N ASP A 241 -17.32 14.68 2.12
CA ASP A 241 -16.35 15.25 3.05
C ASP A 241 -15.03 15.54 2.35
N LEU A 242 -14.36 16.62 2.76
CA LEU A 242 -13.13 17.09 2.11
C LEU A 242 -11.87 16.38 2.64
N THR A 243 -11.93 15.07 2.81
CA THR A 243 -10.86 14.26 3.36
C THR A 243 -10.39 13.15 2.40
N VAL A 244 -9.18 12.65 2.62
CA VAL A 244 -8.65 11.48 1.90
C VAL A 244 -9.35 10.17 2.29
N GLY A 245 -10.14 10.18 3.37
CA GLY A 245 -10.93 9.03 3.81
C GLY A 245 -12.34 8.99 3.23
N ALA A 246 -12.81 10.11 2.66
CA ALA A 246 -14.15 10.16 2.11
C ALA A 246 -14.30 9.26 0.88
N GLY A 247 -15.20 8.30 0.98
CA GLY A 247 -15.44 7.31 -0.09
C GLY A 247 -14.83 5.94 0.18
N GLY A 248 -13.90 5.80 1.14
CA GLY A 248 -13.38 4.48 1.49
C GLY A 248 -11.87 4.40 1.72
N GLY A 249 -11.29 5.36 2.43
CA GLY A 249 -9.85 5.39 2.62
C GLY A 249 -9.38 5.92 3.98
N TYR A 250 -8.08 6.09 4.10
CA TYR A 250 -7.37 6.66 5.25
C TYR A 250 -6.10 7.42 4.82
N GLY A 251 -5.94 7.66 3.52
CA GLY A 251 -4.73 8.25 2.95
C GLY A 251 -3.58 7.25 2.80
N GLY A 252 -3.87 5.97 2.60
CA GLY A 252 -2.88 4.93 2.31
C GLY A 252 -2.19 5.15 0.98
N ILE A 253 -0.96 4.63 0.85
CA ILE A 253 -0.16 4.65 -0.38
C ILE A 253 0.47 3.28 -0.66
N TYR A 254 0.78 2.99 -1.92
CA TYR A 254 1.58 1.81 -2.29
C TYR A 254 3.06 2.13 -2.19
N CYS A 255 3.83 1.19 -1.69
CA CYS A 255 5.28 1.28 -1.54
C CYS A 255 5.98 0.17 -2.31
N PHE A 256 7.01 0.53 -3.06
CA PHE A 256 7.83 -0.37 -3.86
C PHE A 256 9.30 -0.21 -3.52
N SER A 257 10.03 -1.31 -3.40
CA SER A 257 11.49 -1.27 -3.30
C SER A 257 12.12 -1.26 -4.69
N LEU A 258 13.18 -0.46 -4.85
CA LEU A 258 14.05 -0.50 -6.03
C LEU A 258 15.07 -1.64 -5.96
N ASP A 259 15.23 -2.23 -4.77
CA ASP A 259 16.16 -3.32 -4.51
C ASP A 259 15.33 -4.61 -4.41
N PRO A 260 15.50 -5.56 -5.33
CA PRO A 260 14.70 -6.78 -5.38
C PRO A 260 14.90 -7.70 -4.18
#